data_639734e51806139d864654098a8d51c7
#
_entry.id   639734e51806139d864654098a8d51c7
#
_cell.length_a   1.000
_cell.length_b   1.000
_cell.length_c   1.000
_cell.angle_alpha   90.00
_cell.angle_beta   90.00
_cell.angle_gamma   90.00
#
_symmetry.space_group_name_H-M   'P 1'
#
loop_
_entity.id
_entity.type
_entity.pdbx_description
1 polymer ?
#
loop_
_entity_poly.entity_id
_entity_poly.type
_entity_poly.pdbx_seq_one_letter_code
_entity_poly.pdbx_strand_id
1 'polypeptide(L)'
;MKNIRNFSIIAHIDHGKSTLADCLIAECNAISNREMTSQVMDTMDIEKERGITIKAQSVRLNYTLKGEDYVLNLIDTPGHVDFSYEVSRSLCSCEGALLVVDATQGVEAQTIANTYIALDNNLEILPVINKIDLPNANVLEVKQDIEDTIGIDCSNANEVSAKAKLGIKDLLEKIITTIPAPSGDPNAPLKALIYDSWFDNYLGALALVRIMDGSINTEQEILVMGTGKKHGVLGLYYPNPLKKIPTKSLECGEIGIVSLGLKSVTDIAVGDTLTDAKNPTPKPIEGFMPAKPFVFAGLYPIETDRFEDLREALLKLQLNDCALNFEPESSVALGFGFRVGFLGLLHMEVIKERLEREFGLNLIATAPTVVYEVHLTDNSVKYVQNPSELPPENHIACIKEPFVRATIITPSEFLGNLMQLLNNKRGIQEKMEYLNQSRVMLTYSLPSNEIVMDFYDKLKSCTKGYASFDYEPIENREAHLVKLDVRVAGDVVDALSIIIDKNKAYEKGRALVETMKELIPRQLFEVAIQASVGNKIIARETIKSVGKNVTAKCYGGDITRKRKLLEKQKEGKKRMKAIGKVELPQEAFLAILKID
;
A
#
# COMPACT_ATOMS: atom_id res chain seq x y z
N MET A 1 -15.15 21.38 24.81
CA MET A 1 -13.75 21.01 24.59
C MET A 1 -13.11 20.24 25.74
N LYS A 2 -13.16 20.70 27.03
CA LYS A 2 -12.44 20.05 28.14
C LYS A 2 -12.67 18.54 28.28
N ASN A 3 -13.83 18.07 27.91
CA ASN A 3 -14.25 16.66 28.03
C ASN A 3 -14.11 15.89 26.69
N ILE A 4 -13.41 16.41 25.68
CA ILE A 4 -13.15 15.73 24.43
C ILE A 4 -11.72 15.16 24.46
N ARG A 5 -11.54 13.94 23.92
CA ARG A 5 -10.23 13.32 23.67
C ARG A 5 -10.23 12.75 22.27
N ASN A 6 -9.33 13.23 21.44
CA ASN A 6 -9.13 12.70 20.08
C ASN A 6 -7.82 11.91 20.09
N PHE A 7 -7.89 10.64 19.77
CA PHE A 7 -6.72 9.78 19.81
C PHE A 7 -6.78 8.69 18.73
N SER A 8 -5.61 8.24 18.36
CA SER A 8 -5.44 7.13 17.42
C SER A 8 -4.80 5.93 18.10
N ILE A 9 -4.92 4.75 17.50
CA ILE A 9 -4.18 3.56 17.89
C ILE A 9 -3.10 3.31 16.83
N ILE A 10 -1.85 3.33 17.25
CA ILE A 10 -0.68 2.98 16.44
C ILE A 10 -0.10 1.65 16.95
N ALA A 11 0.18 0.74 16.03
CA ALA A 11 0.67 -0.59 16.35
C ALA A 11 1.37 -1.22 15.15
N HIS A 12 2.24 -2.18 15.42
CA HIS A 12 2.67 -3.11 14.38
C HIS A 12 1.52 -4.05 13.98
N ILE A 13 1.62 -4.68 12.80
CA ILE A 13 0.68 -5.72 12.35
C ILE A 13 0.66 -6.85 13.40
N ASP A 14 -0.52 -7.39 13.65
CA ASP A 14 -0.77 -8.47 14.63
C ASP A 14 -0.53 -8.14 16.12
N HIS A 15 -0.19 -6.89 16.50
CA HIS A 15 -0.11 -6.49 17.90
C HIS A 15 -1.49 -6.34 18.60
N GLY A 16 -2.57 -6.54 17.84
CA GLY A 16 -3.94 -6.59 18.37
C GLY A 16 -4.66 -5.24 18.39
N LYS A 17 -4.31 -4.32 17.49
CA LYS A 17 -4.89 -3.00 17.31
C LYS A 17 -6.43 -3.05 17.15
N SER A 18 -6.94 -3.75 16.13
CA SER A 18 -8.39 -3.84 15.85
C SER A 18 -9.15 -4.54 16.97
N THR A 19 -8.55 -5.55 17.62
CA THR A 19 -9.15 -6.20 18.80
C THR A 19 -9.25 -5.26 19.99
N LEU A 20 -8.26 -4.39 20.22
CA LEU A 20 -8.29 -3.38 21.26
C LEU A 20 -9.36 -2.31 20.98
N ALA A 21 -9.46 -1.86 19.72
CA ALA A 21 -10.50 -0.94 19.28
C ALA A 21 -11.90 -1.51 19.55
N ASP A 22 -12.14 -2.77 19.21
CA ASP A 22 -13.40 -3.49 19.50
C ASP A 22 -13.71 -3.49 21.00
N CYS A 23 -12.71 -3.70 21.86
CA CYS A 23 -12.90 -3.69 23.30
C CYS A 23 -13.29 -2.30 23.84
N LEU A 24 -12.65 -1.25 23.35
CA LEU A 24 -12.98 0.13 23.72
C LEU A 24 -14.41 0.50 23.27
N ILE A 25 -14.79 0.13 22.05
CA ILE A 25 -16.13 0.34 21.49
C ILE A 25 -17.20 -0.39 22.33
N ALA A 26 -16.92 -1.65 22.69
CA ALA A 26 -17.82 -2.48 23.49
C ALA A 26 -17.98 -1.95 24.91
N GLU A 27 -16.90 -1.54 25.59
CA GLU A 27 -16.94 -1.00 26.97
C GLU A 27 -17.69 0.33 27.02
N CYS A 28 -17.58 1.16 25.97
CA CYS A 28 -18.33 2.41 25.85
C CYS A 28 -19.76 2.23 25.34
N ASN A 29 -20.21 1.02 25.02
CA ASN A 29 -21.53 0.70 24.46
C ASN A 29 -21.86 1.55 23.19
N ALA A 30 -20.86 1.90 22.38
CA ALA A 30 -21.06 2.72 21.19
C ALA A 30 -21.79 1.98 20.07
N ILE A 31 -21.76 0.66 20.10
CA ILE A 31 -22.46 -0.25 19.20
C ILE A 31 -23.23 -1.26 20.07
N SER A 32 -24.45 -1.61 19.67
CA SER A 32 -25.25 -2.59 20.42
C SER A 32 -24.59 -3.98 20.39
N ASN A 33 -24.72 -4.76 21.47
CA ASN A 33 -24.16 -6.11 21.54
C ASN A 33 -24.67 -7.06 20.43
N ARG A 34 -25.79 -6.75 19.78
CA ARG A 34 -26.33 -7.54 18.66
C ARG A 34 -25.67 -7.21 17.33
N GLU A 35 -25.19 -5.99 17.19
CA GLU A 35 -24.53 -5.49 15.96
C GLU A 35 -23.00 -5.59 16.06
N MET A 36 -22.48 -5.89 17.26
CA MET A 36 -21.04 -6.03 17.48
C MET A 36 -20.53 -7.30 16.80
N THR A 37 -19.61 -7.13 15.86
CA THR A 37 -18.87 -8.21 15.19
C THR A 37 -17.39 -8.08 15.51
N SER A 38 -16.60 -9.11 15.26
CA SER A 38 -15.15 -9.00 15.35
C SER A 38 -14.61 -8.03 14.29
N GLN A 39 -13.66 -7.20 14.67
CA GLN A 39 -13.03 -6.19 13.79
C GLN A 39 -14.10 -5.26 13.18
N VAL A 40 -14.94 -4.68 14.05
CA VAL A 40 -16.06 -3.85 13.60
C VAL A 40 -15.61 -2.56 12.88
N MET A 41 -14.40 -2.09 13.14
CA MET A 41 -13.80 -0.96 12.46
C MET A 41 -13.31 -1.33 11.04
N ASP A 42 -12.94 -2.59 10.80
CA ASP A 42 -12.53 -3.07 9.49
C ASP A 42 -13.78 -3.33 8.63
N THR A 43 -14.12 -2.38 7.76
CA THR A 43 -15.38 -2.38 7.00
C THR A 43 -15.30 -3.15 5.68
N MET A 44 -14.10 -3.37 5.15
CA MET A 44 -13.87 -4.12 3.92
C MET A 44 -13.67 -5.61 4.21
N ASP A 45 -14.22 -6.48 3.35
CA ASP A 45 -14.00 -7.93 3.48
C ASP A 45 -12.52 -8.29 3.37
N ILE A 46 -11.77 -7.58 2.52
CA ILE A 46 -10.32 -7.75 2.34
C ILE A 46 -9.55 -7.45 3.64
N GLU A 47 -9.96 -6.43 4.39
CA GLU A 47 -9.35 -6.10 5.69
C GLU A 47 -9.50 -7.27 6.67
N LYS A 48 -10.71 -7.83 6.77
CA LYS A 48 -11.02 -8.95 7.67
C LYS A 48 -10.31 -10.25 7.26
N GLU A 49 -10.27 -10.54 5.96
CA GLU A 49 -9.61 -11.73 5.44
C GLU A 49 -8.09 -11.70 5.63
N ARG A 50 -7.48 -10.52 5.43
CA ARG A 50 -6.02 -10.32 5.57
C ARG A 50 -5.59 -10.00 7.00
N GLY A 51 -6.53 -9.66 7.89
CA GLY A 51 -6.25 -9.24 9.27
C GLY A 51 -5.52 -7.90 9.37
N ILE A 52 -5.68 -7.01 8.38
CA ILE A 52 -5.00 -5.71 8.33
C ILE A 52 -6.02 -4.59 8.12
N THR A 53 -5.85 -3.47 8.78
CA THR A 53 -6.58 -2.24 8.47
C THR A 53 -5.95 -1.56 7.26
N ILE A 54 -6.76 -1.26 6.25
CA ILE A 54 -6.33 -0.60 5.01
C ILE A 54 -6.71 0.88 5.05
N LYS A 55 -7.95 1.19 5.44
CA LYS A 55 -8.47 2.55 5.53
C LYS A 55 -8.73 2.95 6.98
N ALA A 56 -8.27 4.16 7.35
CA ALA A 56 -8.56 4.70 8.67
C ALA A 56 -10.06 4.88 8.89
N GLN A 57 -10.53 4.48 10.06
CA GLN A 57 -11.93 4.60 10.46
C GLN A 57 -12.02 5.40 11.78
N SER A 58 -13.09 6.18 11.89
CA SER A 58 -13.31 6.99 13.09
C SER A 58 -14.59 6.58 13.79
N VAL A 59 -14.57 6.58 15.12
CA VAL A 59 -15.75 6.31 15.94
C VAL A 59 -15.80 7.26 17.14
N ARG A 60 -17.01 7.77 17.42
CA ARG A 60 -17.29 8.58 18.62
C ARG A 60 -17.76 7.66 19.74
N LEU A 61 -17.05 7.67 20.87
CA LEU A 61 -17.36 6.93 22.08
C LEU A 61 -17.79 7.91 23.18
N ASN A 62 -18.78 7.53 23.98
CA ASN A 62 -19.17 8.29 25.17
C ASN A 62 -18.82 7.47 26.42
N TYR A 63 -18.13 8.09 27.35
CA TYR A 63 -17.73 7.43 28.60
C TYR A 63 -17.90 8.37 29.78
N THR A 64 -18.48 7.85 30.89
CA THR A 64 -18.69 8.62 32.12
C THR A 64 -17.61 8.24 33.13
N LEU A 65 -16.78 9.20 33.53
CA LEU A 65 -15.77 9.01 34.58
C LEU A 65 -16.07 9.93 35.75
N LYS A 66 -16.22 9.34 36.95
CA LYS A 66 -16.49 10.07 38.22
C LYS A 66 -17.66 11.05 38.14
N GLY A 67 -18.67 10.73 37.31
CA GLY A 67 -19.88 11.55 37.15
C GLY A 67 -19.75 12.66 36.10
N GLU A 68 -18.64 12.77 35.41
CA GLU A 68 -18.45 13.65 34.27
C GLU A 68 -18.48 12.86 32.94
N ASP A 69 -19.21 13.38 31.97
CA ASP A 69 -19.33 12.75 30.64
C ASP A 69 -18.20 13.22 29.72
N TYR A 70 -17.52 12.26 29.10
CA TYR A 70 -16.44 12.47 28.16
C TYR A 70 -16.83 11.95 26.78
N VAL A 71 -16.35 12.65 25.75
CA VAL A 71 -16.40 12.25 24.34
C VAL A 71 -15.02 11.82 23.93
N LEU A 72 -14.89 10.57 23.51
CA LEU A 72 -13.65 9.97 23.05
C LEU A 72 -13.79 9.70 21.55
N ASN A 73 -13.04 10.40 20.72
CA ASN A 73 -13.00 10.15 19.29
C ASN A 73 -11.78 9.24 19.00
N LEU A 74 -12.06 7.99 18.73
CA LEU A 74 -11.05 7.00 18.35
C LEU A 74 -10.89 6.98 16.83
N ILE A 75 -9.66 7.11 16.36
CA ILE A 75 -9.29 6.92 14.95
C ILE A 75 -8.44 5.66 14.86
N ASP A 76 -8.96 4.63 14.21
CA ASP A 76 -8.23 3.41 13.93
C ASP A 76 -7.41 3.59 12.64
N THR A 77 -6.08 3.46 12.71
CA THR A 77 -5.16 3.71 11.60
C THR A 77 -4.56 2.43 11.06
N PRO A 78 -4.21 2.37 9.76
CA PRO A 78 -3.43 1.26 9.22
C PRO A 78 -2.11 1.06 9.96
N GLY A 79 -1.62 -0.19 10.03
CA GLY A 79 -0.31 -0.50 10.61
C GLY A 79 0.80 -0.70 9.59
N HIS A 80 0.48 -0.83 8.29
CA HIS A 80 1.44 -1.17 7.24
C HIS A 80 2.09 0.08 6.62
N VAL A 81 3.37 -0.04 6.25
CA VAL A 81 4.17 1.06 5.67
C VAL A 81 3.55 1.67 4.40
N ASP A 82 2.96 0.86 3.54
CA ASP A 82 2.30 1.34 2.31
C ASP A 82 1.18 2.35 2.60
N PHE A 83 0.61 2.33 3.79
CA PHE A 83 -0.46 3.23 4.24
C PHE A 83 0.01 4.31 5.21
N SER A 84 1.32 4.59 5.30
CA SER A 84 1.89 5.62 6.18
C SER A 84 1.29 7.01 5.94
N TYR A 85 0.89 7.31 4.71
CA TYR A 85 0.15 8.53 4.36
C TYR A 85 -1.21 8.62 5.09
N GLU A 86 -1.96 7.51 5.15
CA GLU A 86 -3.22 7.41 5.91
C GLU A 86 -2.98 7.64 7.41
N VAL A 87 -1.89 7.06 7.94
CA VAL A 87 -1.51 7.23 9.35
C VAL A 87 -1.20 8.70 9.64
N SER A 88 -0.33 9.33 8.85
CA SER A 88 0.09 10.72 9.05
C SER A 88 -1.10 11.69 9.09
N ARG A 89 -2.01 11.61 8.11
CA ARG A 89 -3.17 12.51 8.05
C ARG A 89 -4.18 12.26 9.18
N SER A 90 -4.32 11.03 9.64
CA SER A 90 -5.19 10.68 10.77
C SER A 90 -4.63 11.22 12.09
N LEU A 91 -3.32 11.08 12.30
CA LEU A 91 -2.63 11.58 13.49
C LEU A 91 -2.72 13.11 13.64
N CYS A 92 -2.67 13.88 12.54
CA CYS A 92 -2.86 15.33 12.57
C CYS A 92 -4.22 15.78 13.16
N SER A 93 -5.19 14.88 13.24
CA SER A 93 -6.52 15.15 13.80
C SER A 93 -6.65 14.77 15.27
N CYS A 94 -5.57 14.28 15.89
CA CYS A 94 -5.52 13.78 17.25
C CYS A 94 -4.67 14.67 18.16
N GLU A 95 -4.89 14.54 19.47
CA GLU A 95 -4.04 15.07 20.53
C GLU A 95 -3.22 13.97 21.21
N GLY A 96 -3.52 12.70 20.97
CA GLY A 96 -2.77 11.58 21.55
C GLY A 96 -2.79 10.33 20.68
N ALA A 97 -1.89 9.41 20.98
CA ALA A 97 -1.80 8.10 20.35
C ALA A 97 -1.57 7.00 21.38
N LEU A 98 -2.31 5.89 21.25
CA LEU A 98 -2.05 4.66 21.98
C LEU A 98 -0.98 3.86 21.22
N LEU A 99 0.20 3.73 21.80
CA LEU A 99 1.26 2.89 21.27
C LEU A 99 1.09 1.47 21.77
N VAL A 100 0.49 0.61 20.93
CA VAL A 100 0.20 -0.78 21.30
C VAL A 100 1.35 -1.69 20.92
N VAL A 101 1.94 -2.35 21.91
CA VAL A 101 3.05 -3.29 21.74
C VAL A 101 2.65 -4.66 22.30
N ASP A 102 2.93 -5.72 21.55
CA ASP A 102 2.70 -7.10 21.97
C ASP A 102 3.72 -7.51 23.04
N ALA A 103 3.24 -7.99 24.19
CA ALA A 103 4.05 -8.44 25.31
C ALA A 103 4.99 -9.63 24.99
N THR A 104 4.79 -10.30 23.83
CA THR A 104 5.60 -11.45 23.40
C THR A 104 6.59 -11.11 22.29
N GLN A 105 6.33 -10.03 21.51
CA GLN A 105 7.15 -9.65 20.35
C GLN A 105 8.01 -8.42 20.63
N GLY A 106 7.57 -7.51 21.52
CA GLY A 106 8.26 -6.27 21.82
C GLY A 106 8.19 -5.23 20.68
N VAL A 107 9.16 -4.35 20.62
CA VAL A 107 9.22 -3.26 19.63
C VAL A 107 9.56 -3.80 18.24
N GLU A 108 8.82 -3.40 17.22
CA GLU A 108 8.99 -3.75 15.82
C GLU A 108 9.24 -2.51 14.94
N ALA A 109 9.73 -2.68 13.70
CA ALA A 109 10.11 -1.55 12.84
C ALA A 109 8.97 -0.53 12.63
N GLN A 110 7.75 -1.00 12.38
CA GLN A 110 6.57 -0.14 12.21
C GLN A 110 6.16 0.55 13.53
N THR A 111 6.44 -0.06 14.68
CA THR A 111 6.23 0.57 15.99
C THR A 111 7.07 1.85 16.08
N ILE A 112 8.34 1.78 15.71
CA ILE A 112 9.28 2.91 15.72
C ILE A 112 8.81 3.98 14.73
N ALA A 113 8.56 3.60 13.46
CA ALA A 113 8.18 4.53 12.41
C ALA A 113 6.88 5.29 12.74
N ASN A 114 5.83 4.58 13.15
CA ASN A 114 4.56 5.21 13.52
C ASN A 114 4.68 6.09 14.76
N THR A 115 5.56 5.73 15.69
CA THR A 115 5.82 6.56 16.88
C THR A 115 6.51 7.88 16.50
N TYR A 116 7.49 7.85 15.60
CA TYR A 116 8.09 9.09 15.12
C TYR A 116 7.10 9.99 14.38
N ILE A 117 6.22 9.42 13.54
CA ILE A 117 5.15 10.20 12.91
C ILE A 117 4.24 10.85 13.97
N ALA A 118 3.93 10.15 15.06
CA ALA A 118 3.13 10.70 16.15
C ALA A 118 3.87 11.82 16.91
N LEU A 119 5.16 11.66 17.17
CA LEU A 119 6.01 12.67 17.81
C LEU A 119 6.17 13.93 16.95
N ASP A 120 6.36 13.77 15.64
CA ASP A 120 6.44 14.89 14.68
C ASP A 120 5.15 15.72 14.64
N ASN A 121 4.00 15.07 14.95
CA ASN A 121 2.71 15.73 15.11
C ASN A 121 2.46 16.24 16.55
N ASN A 122 3.46 16.21 17.44
CA ASN A 122 3.39 16.64 18.84
C ASN A 122 2.27 15.93 19.65
N LEU A 123 2.02 14.66 19.38
CA LEU A 123 1.00 13.89 20.10
C LEU A 123 1.53 13.38 21.44
N GLU A 124 0.64 13.35 22.44
CA GLU A 124 0.89 12.63 23.70
C GLU A 124 0.82 11.13 23.43
N ILE A 125 1.90 10.40 23.73
CA ILE A 125 1.97 8.96 23.46
C ILE A 125 1.72 8.19 24.76
N LEU A 126 0.69 7.33 24.75
CA LEU A 126 0.35 6.44 25.85
C LEU A 126 0.75 5.01 25.51
N PRO A 127 1.84 4.45 26.12
CA PRO A 127 2.23 3.06 25.91
C PRO A 127 1.20 2.09 26.47
N VAL A 128 0.85 1.08 25.66
CA VAL A 128 -0.09 0.01 25.98
C VAL A 128 0.54 -1.34 25.63
N ILE A 129 0.79 -2.17 26.63
CA ILE A 129 1.35 -3.50 26.45
C ILE A 129 0.20 -4.49 26.40
N ASN A 130 0.00 -5.07 25.23
CA ASN A 130 -1.12 -5.97 24.95
C ASN A 130 -0.69 -7.44 24.99
N LYS A 131 -1.67 -8.34 25.04
CA LYS A 131 -1.51 -9.80 25.06
C LYS A 131 -0.78 -10.32 26.32
N ILE A 132 -0.97 -9.67 27.46
CA ILE A 132 -0.37 -10.09 28.74
C ILE A 132 -0.88 -11.44 29.25
N ASP A 133 -1.94 -11.97 28.65
CA ASP A 133 -2.53 -13.28 28.92
C ASP A 133 -1.75 -14.45 28.31
N LEU A 134 -0.80 -14.18 27.41
CA LEU A 134 -0.01 -15.22 26.75
C LEU A 134 1.11 -15.76 27.67
N PRO A 135 1.40 -17.08 27.62
CA PRO A 135 2.41 -17.69 28.50
C PRO A 135 3.83 -17.13 28.35
N ASN A 136 4.15 -16.62 27.15
CA ASN A 136 5.46 -16.06 26.81
C ASN A 136 5.51 -14.54 26.96
N ALA A 137 4.49 -13.92 27.55
CA ALA A 137 4.46 -12.48 27.76
C ALA A 137 5.53 -12.05 28.77
N ASN A 138 6.38 -11.09 28.36
CA ASN A 138 7.40 -10.51 29.22
C ASN A 138 7.25 -8.97 29.27
N VAL A 139 6.32 -8.52 30.12
CA VAL A 139 5.97 -7.11 30.23
C VAL A 139 7.17 -6.23 30.61
N LEU A 140 8.02 -6.70 31.53
CA LEU A 140 9.17 -5.91 32.00
C LEU A 140 10.20 -5.71 30.90
N GLU A 141 10.51 -6.73 30.15
CA GLU A 141 11.44 -6.66 29.01
C GLU A 141 10.90 -5.72 27.92
N VAL A 142 9.59 -5.82 27.61
CA VAL A 142 8.98 -4.96 26.58
C VAL A 142 8.93 -3.50 27.03
N LYS A 143 8.70 -3.20 28.29
CA LYS A 143 8.83 -1.82 28.82
C LYS A 143 10.24 -1.28 28.62
N GLN A 144 11.25 -2.07 28.96
CA GLN A 144 12.64 -1.70 28.76
C GLN A 144 12.99 -1.51 27.28
N ASP A 145 12.50 -2.41 26.41
CA ASP A 145 12.68 -2.30 24.94
C ASP A 145 12.12 -0.98 24.40
N ILE A 146 10.94 -0.54 24.86
CA ILE A 146 10.33 0.73 24.44
C ILE A 146 11.16 1.91 24.93
N GLU A 147 11.60 1.91 26.19
CA GLU A 147 12.42 2.96 26.76
C GLU A 147 13.78 3.08 26.08
N ASP A 148 14.46 1.95 25.83
CA ASP A 148 15.80 1.91 25.22
C ASP A 148 15.77 2.25 23.72
N THR A 149 14.70 1.80 23.00
CA THR A 149 14.64 1.94 21.54
C THR A 149 13.98 3.25 21.10
N ILE A 150 12.95 3.69 21.81
CA ILE A 150 12.13 4.85 21.41
C ILE A 150 12.35 6.04 22.35
N GLY A 151 12.74 5.80 23.60
CA GLY A 151 12.96 6.85 24.61
C GLY A 151 11.70 7.32 25.31
N ILE A 152 10.60 6.54 25.28
CA ILE A 152 9.34 6.87 25.95
C ILE A 152 9.31 6.19 27.31
N ASP A 153 9.01 6.95 28.39
CA ASP A 153 8.83 6.42 29.74
C ASP A 153 7.65 5.43 29.80
N CYS A 154 7.97 4.18 30.12
CA CYS A 154 7.00 3.09 30.28
C CYS A 154 6.70 2.70 31.72
N SER A 155 7.19 3.47 32.72
CA SER A 155 6.94 3.22 34.15
C SER A 155 5.46 3.07 34.47
N ASN A 156 4.59 3.83 33.77
CA ASN A 156 3.14 3.86 33.90
C ASN A 156 2.41 3.30 32.68
N ALA A 157 3.05 2.45 31.88
CA ALA A 157 2.41 1.83 30.72
C ALA A 157 1.21 0.97 31.13
N ASN A 158 0.14 1.02 30.33
CA ASN A 158 -1.06 0.21 30.57
C ASN A 158 -0.84 -1.24 30.11
N GLU A 159 -1.12 -2.17 31.00
CA GLU A 159 -1.03 -3.60 30.74
C GLU A 159 -2.43 -4.15 30.44
N VAL A 160 -2.64 -4.67 29.23
CA VAL A 160 -3.95 -5.11 28.79
C VAL A 160 -3.91 -6.49 28.10
N SER A 161 -5.02 -7.18 28.13
CA SER A 161 -5.34 -8.22 27.18
C SER A 161 -6.64 -7.89 26.49
N ALA A 162 -6.56 -7.45 25.24
CA ALA A 162 -7.76 -7.18 24.45
C ALA A 162 -8.62 -8.45 24.29
N LYS A 163 -7.98 -9.61 24.05
CA LYS A 163 -8.69 -10.89 23.91
C LYS A 163 -9.41 -11.33 25.17
N ALA A 164 -8.77 -11.19 26.33
CA ALA A 164 -9.34 -11.55 27.62
C ALA A 164 -10.14 -10.40 28.27
N LYS A 165 -10.17 -9.22 27.64
CA LYS A 165 -10.83 -7.98 28.14
C LYS A 165 -10.29 -7.52 29.50
N LEU A 166 -8.99 -7.70 29.74
CA LEU A 166 -8.33 -7.28 30.97
C LEU A 166 -7.75 -5.88 30.79
N GLY A 167 -7.83 -5.03 31.84
CA GLY A 167 -7.23 -3.69 31.88
C GLY A 167 -7.90 -2.63 31.00
N ILE A 168 -9.05 -2.92 30.35
CA ILE A 168 -9.70 -2.00 29.38
C ILE A 168 -10.28 -0.76 30.07
N LYS A 169 -10.89 -0.91 31.26
CA LYS A 169 -11.42 0.23 32.02
C LYS A 169 -10.32 1.15 32.49
N ASP A 170 -9.26 0.60 33.05
CA ASP A 170 -8.10 1.36 33.51
C ASP A 170 -7.45 2.13 32.33
N LEU A 171 -7.41 1.51 31.13
CA LEU A 171 -6.95 2.17 29.91
C LEU A 171 -7.85 3.35 29.53
N LEU A 172 -9.19 3.22 29.58
CA LEU A 172 -10.12 4.32 29.30
C LEU A 172 -9.94 5.48 30.28
N GLU A 173 -9.79 5.20 31.59
CA GLU A 173 -9.49 6.21 32.58
C GLU A 173 -8.14 6.91 32.33
N LYS A 174 -7.13 6.14 31.90
CA LYS A 174 -5.81 6.66 31.57
C LYS A 174 -5.84 7.54 30.32
N ILE A 175 -6.58 7.15 29.28
CA ILE A 175 -6.81 7.98 28.08
C ILE A 175 -7.37 9.34 28.48
N ILE A 176 -8.41 9.37 29.33
CA ILE A 176 -9.04 10.62 29.76
C ILE A 176 -8.10 11.50 30.57
N THR A 177 -7.26 10.92 31.42
CA THR A 177 -6.40 11.67 32.35
C THR A 177 -5.07 12.09 31.72
N THR A 178 -4.56 11.37 30.72
CA THR A 178 -3.24 11.60 30.11
C THR A 178 -3.35 12.38 28.83
N ILE A 179 -4.24 11.98 27.90
CA ILE A 179 -4.37 12.68 26.61
C ILE A 179 -4.96 14.07 26.84
N PRO A 180 -4.33 15.15 26.34
CA PRO A 180 -4.85 16.50 26.53
C PRO A 180 -6.19 16.70 25.80
N ALA A 181 -6.96 17.65 26.29
CA ALA A 181 -8.13 18.11 25.56
C ALA A 181 -7.73 18.90 24.31
N PRO A 182 -8.56 18.90 23.26
CA PRO A 182 -8.27 19.69 22.07
C PRO A 182 -8.11 21.18 22.40
N SER A 183 -7.18 21.81 21.69
CA SER A 183 -6.97 23.26 21.70
C SER A 183 -7.79 23.92 20.61
N GLY A 184 -8.11 25.20 20.76
CA GLY A 184 -8.82 26.02 19.77
C GLY A 184 -9.71 27.08 20.43
N ASP A 185 -10.17 28.05 19.63
CA ASP A 185 -11.09 29.10 20.07
C ASP A 185 -12.50 28.87 19.49
N PRO A 186 -13.50 28.52 20.33
CA PRO A 186 -14.86 28.29 19.86
C PRO A 186 -15.56 29.56 19.32
N ASN A 187 -15.03 30.76 19.62
CA ASN A 187 -15.60 32.02 19.16
C ASN A 187 -14.90 32.59 17.91
N ALA A 188 -13.82 31.96 17.46
CA ALA A 188 -13.13 32.35 16.23
C ALA A 188 -13.92 31.94 14.98
N PRO A 189 -13.58 32.49 13.80
CA PRO A 189 -14.13 32.03 12.53
C PRO A 189 -13.90 30.53 12.36
N LEU A 190 -14.86 29.81 11.74
CA LEU A 190 -14.76 28.39 11.46
C LEU A 190 -13.43 28.07 10.74
N LYS A 191 -12.73 27.10 11.30
CA LYS A 191 -11.51 26.56 10.72
C LYS A 191 -11.51 25.05 10.94
N ALA A 192 -11.81 24.28 9.89
CA ALA A 192 -11.91 22.84 9.94
C ALA A 192 -10.97 22.19 8.93
N LEU A 193 -10.22 21.17 9.38
CA LEU A 193 -9.30 20.38 8.55
C LEU A 193 -10.06 19.19 7.96
N ILE A 194 -10.00 19.01 6.66
CA ILE A 194 -10.44 17.78 5.98
C ILE A 194 -9.28 16.78 6.07
N TYR A 195 -9.43 15.71 6.84
CA TYR A 195 -8.39 14.70 6.94
C TYR A 195 -8.74 13.38 6.23
N ASP A 196 -10.03 13.18 5.84
CA ASP A 196 -10.46 12.13 4.92
C ASP A 196 -11.66 12.58 4.11
N SER A 197 -11.87 11.96 2.94
CA SER A 197 -13.04 12.18 2.10
C SER A 197 -13.38 10.92 1.32
N TRP A 198 -14.69 10.71 1.05
CA TRP A 198 -15.16 9.59 0.24
C TRP A 198 -16.47 9.94 -0.43
N PHE A 199 -16.88 9.13 -1.40
CA PHE A 199 -18.14 9.25 -2.08
C PHE A 199 -19.18 8.27 -1.51
N ASP A 200 -20.35 8.81 -1.15
CA ASP A 200 -21.51 8.04 -0.73
C ASP A 200 -22.58 8.11 -1.82
N ASN A 201 -23.12 6.98 -2.24
CA ASN A 201 -24.08 6.93 -3.35
C ASN A 201 -25.36 7.72 -3.10
N TYR A 202 -25.71 8.01 -1.85
CA TYR A 202 -26.94 8.72 -1.45
C TYR A 202 -26.67 10.17 -1.06
N LEU A 203 -25.56 10.42 -0.36
CA LEU A 203 -25.24 11.73 0.20
C LEU A 203 -24.23 12.52 -0.64
N GLY A 204 -23.69 11.93 -1.69
CA GLY A 204 -22.63 12.51 -2.51
C GLY A 204 -21.26 12.46 -1.82
N ALA A 205 -20.40 13.42 -2.13
CA ALA A 205 -19.10 13.52 -1.50
C ALA A 205 -19.22 13.95 -0.03
N LEU A 206 -18.57 13.19 0.84
CA LEU A 206 -18.50 13.39 2.29
C LEU A 206 -17.08 13.76 2.68
N ALA A 207 -16.94 14.74 3.57
CA ALA A 207 -15.68 15.11 4.19
C ALA A 207 -15.69 14.72 5.67
N LEU A 208 -14.66 14.03 6.13
CA LEU A 208 -14.38 13.80 7.53
C LEU A 208 -13.48 14.92 8.02
N VAL A 209 -13.97 15.68 8.98
CA VAL A 209 -13.35 16.93 9.41
C VAL A 209 -13.05 16.96 10.89
N ARG A 210 -11.96 17.66 11.22
CA ARG A 210 -11.61 18.07 12.57
C ARG A 210 -11.85 19.56 12.71
N ILE A 211 -12.74 19.97 13.61
CA ILE A 211 -12.98 21.39 13.88
C ILE A 211 -11.86 21.91 14.78
N MET A 212 -11.02 22.78 14.23
CA MET A 212 -9.91 23.40 14.94
C MET A 212 -10.37 24.63 15.72
N ASP A 213 -11.10 25.55 15.05
CA ASP A 213 -11.67 26.75 15.65
C ASP A 213 -13.12 26.94 15.20
N GLY A 214 -13.92 27.65 16.00
CA GLY A 214 -15.30 27.97 15.69
C GLY A 214 -16.24 26.77 15.73
N SER A 215 -17.29 26.82 14.93
CA SER A 215 -18.27 25.73 14.79
C SER A 215 -18.87 25.72 13.38
N ILE A 216 -19.43 24.57 12.98
CA ILE A 216 -20.17 24.40 11.75
C ILE A 216 -21.60 23.94 12.04
N ASN A 217 -22.59 24.49 11.36
CA ASN A 217 -24.00 24.17 11.52
C ASN A 217 -24.63 23.72 10.20
N THR A 218 -25.74 22.98 10.29
CA THR A 218 -26.57 22.69 9.11
C THR A 218 -27.10 23.97 8.52
N GLU A 219 -27.26 24.02 7.19
CA GLU A 219 -27.73 25.20 6.40
C GLU A 219 -26.71 26.36 6.32
N GLN A 220 -25.51 26.21 6.92
CA GLN A 220 -24.43 27.17 6.77
C GLN A 220 -23.80 27.07 5.37
N GLU A 221 -23.42 28.22 4.80
CA GLU A 221 -22.61 28.26 3.59
C GLU A 221 -21.13 28.24 3.98
N ILE A 222 -20.39 27.29 3.49
CA ILE A 222 -18.94 27.15 3.73
C ILE A 222 -18.13 27.42 2.47
N LEU A 223 -16.90 27.87 2.66
CA LEU A 223 -15.89 28.07 1.63
C LEU A 223 -14.83 26.97 1.78
N VAL A 224 -14.55 26.25 0.70
CA VAL A 224 -13.40 25.35 0.57
C VAL A 224 -12.21 26.19 0.13
N MET A 225 -11.22 26.37 0.99
CA MET A 225 -10.17 27.39 0.77
C MET A 225 -9.26 27.06 -0.42
N GLY A 226 -8.94 25.79 -0.65
CA GLY A 226 -8.07 25.38 -1.76
C GLY A 226 -8.70 25.57 -3.13
N THR A 227 -10.00 25.32 -3.27
CA THR A 227 -10.72 25.51 -4.55
C THR A 227 -11.37 26.89 -4.69
N GLY A 228 -11.53 27.62 -3.59
CA GLY A 228 -12.26 28.89 -3.55
C GLY A 228 -13.78 28.76 -3.78
N LYS A 229 -14.33 27.55 -3.80
CA LYS A 229 -15.75 27.28 -4.05
C LYS A 229 -16.56 27.33 -2.77
N LYS A 230 -17.81 27.84 -2.90
CA LYS A 230 -18.77 27.89 -1.80
C LYS A 230 -19.83 26.83 -1.94
N HIS A 231 -20.17 26.20 -0.82
CA HIS A 231 -21.13 25.08 -0.76
C HIS A 231 -22.01 25.19 0.48
N GLY A 232 -23.30 24.87 0.33
CA GLY A 232 -24.21 24.73 1.48
C GLY A 232 -23.99 23.42 2.22
N VAL A 233 -24.02 23.43 3.55
CA VAL A 233 -23.98 22.23 4.38
C VAL A 233 -25.34 21.55 4.34
N LEU A 234 -25.42 20.37 3.71
CA LEU A 234 -26.66 19.59 3.62
C LEU A 234 -26.90 18.71 4.84
N GLY A 235 -25.85 18.27 5.50
CA GLY A 235 -25.96 17.44 6.68
C GLY A 235 -24.65 17.33 7.45
N LEU A 236 -24.76 17.13 8.76
CA LEU A 236 -23.66 16.89 9.67
C LEU A 236 -23.90 15.59 10.41
N TYR A 237 -22.84 14.81 10.63
CA TYR A 237 -22.96 13.53 11.30
C TYR A 237 -21.76 13.27 12.21
N TYR A 238 -21.99 12.56 13.30
CA TYR A 238 -20.91 11.95 14.08
C TYR A 238 -20.50 10.61 13.44
N PRO A 239 -19.20 10.30 13.41
CA PRO A 239 -18.70 9.06 12.83
C PRO A 239 -19.04 7.85 13.71
N ASN A 240 -19.51 6.78 13.07
CA ASN A 240 -19.74 5.47 13.67
C ASN A 240 -19.56 4.42 12.55
N PRO A 241 -18.93 3.26 12.82
CA PRO A 241 -18.61 2.26 11.80
C PRO A 241 -19.83 1.73 11.03
N LEU A 242 -20.98 1.61 11.70
CA LEU A 242 -22.19 1.00 11.13
C LEU A 242 -23.18 2.02 10.57
N LYS A 243 -23.18 3.26 11.09
CA LYS A 243 -24.16 4.29 10.74
C LYS A 243 -23.61 5.68 10.91
N LYS A 244 -24.14 6.63 10.17
CA LYS A 244 -23.88 8.06 10.36
C LYS A 244 -24.92 8.61 11.34
N ILE A 245 -24.51 9.18 12.46
CA ILE A 245 -25.39 9.71 13.50
C ILE A 245 -25.62 11.20 13.22
N PRO A 246 -26.83 11.63 12.81
CA PRO A 246 -27.06 13.02 12.43
C PRO A 246 -26.92 13.98 13.63
N THR A 247 -26.34 15.15 13.39
CA THR A 247 -26.24 16.24 14.35
C THR A 247 -26.58 17.57 13.68
N LYS A 248 -26.88 18.60 14.48
CA LYS A 248 -27.19 19.94 13.99
C LYS A 248 -25.95 20.83 13.92
N SER A 249 -24.94 20.55 14.73
CA SER A 249 -23.69 21.31 14.79
C SER A 249 -22.51 20.40 15.09
N LEU A 250 -21.30 20.85 14.74
CA LEU A 250 -20.03 20.34 15.21
C LEU A 250 -19.26 21.50 15.80
N GLU A 251 -18.82 21.34 17.03
CA GLU A 251 -18.17 22.37 17.82
C GLU A 251 -16.63 22.26 17.75
N CYS A 252 -15.96 23.33 18.14
CA CYS A 252 -14.50 23.35 18.27
C CYS A 252 -14.01 22.17 19.09
N GLY A 253 -13.06 21.42 18.55
CA GLY A 253 -12.51 20.20 19.13
C GLY A 253 -13.17 18.92 18.66
N GLU A 254 -14.32 18.94 18.01
CA GLU A 254 -15.03 17.75 17.57
C GLU A 254 -14.53 17.22 16.21
N ILE A 255 -14.76 15.92 16.02
CA ILE A 255 -14.59 15.22 14.76
C ILE A 255 -15.99 14.89 14.22
N GLY A 256 -16.21 15.16 12.93
CA GLY A 256 -17.50 14.90 12.31
C GLY A 256 -17.43 14.77 10.80
N ILE A 257 -18.55 14.34 10.22
CA ILE A 257 -18.75 14.17 8.78
C ILE A 257 -19.61 15.31 8.26
N VAL A 258 -19.15 15.95 7.20
CA VAL A 258 -19.85 17.05 6.52
C VAL A 258 -20.30 16.58 5.14
N SER A 259 -21.59 16.72 4.85
CA SER A 259 -22.15 16.48 3.52
C SER A 259 -22.39 17.83 2.83
N LEU A 260 -21.81 18.00 1.66
CA LEU A 260 -21.90 19.23 0.86
C LEU A 260 -22.74 19.04 -0.43
N GLY A 261 -23.28 17.84 -0.64
CA GLY A 261 -24.06 17.52 -1.84
C GLY A 261 -23.26 17.55 -3.15
N LEU A 262 -21.96 17.44 -3.07
CA LEU A 262 -21.06 17.44 -4.22
C LEU A 262 -21.12 16.10 -4.96
N LYS A 263 -21.04 16.18 -6.30
CA LYS A 263 -21.01 15.00 -7.16
C LYS A 263 -19.60 14.41 -7.32
N SER A 264 -18.58 15.10 -6.82
CA SER A 264 -17.18 14.66 -6.89
C SER A 264 -16.44 15.03 -5.62
N VAL A 265 -15.54 14.17 -5.15
CA VAL A 265 -14.61 14.45 -4.04
C VAL A 265 -13.46 15.38 -4.45
N THR A 266 -13.25 15.60 -5.73
CA THR A 266 -12.18 16.52 -6.22
C THR A 266 -12.36 17.95 -5.75
N ASP A 267 -13.58 18.33 -5.36
CA ASP A 267 -13.89 19.66 -4.84
C ASP A 267 -13.62 19.80 -3.32
N ILE A 268 -13.34 18.69 -2.64
CA ILE A 268 -13.02 18.60 -1.19
C ILE A 268 -11.77 17.76 -0.98
N ALA A 269 -10.64 18.29 -1.38
CA ALA A 269 -9.37 17.58 -1.26
C ALA A 269 -8.99 17.36 0.20
N VAL A 270 -8.40 16.20 0.49
CA VAL A 270 -7.80 15.90 1.80
C VAL A 270 -6.66 16.88 2.07
N GLY A 271 -6.61 17.46 3.27
CA GLY A 271 -5.67 18.51 3.66
C GLY A 271 -6.19 19.92 3.42
N ASP A 272 -7.37 20.09 2.79
CA ASP A 272 -7.96 21.41 2.60
C ASP A 272 -8.68 21.91 3.87
N THR A 273 -8.92 23.22 3.90
CA THR A 273 -9.57 23.92 5.01
C THR A 273 -10.98 24.32 4.63
N LEU A 274 -11.96 23.95 5.47
CA LEU A 274 -13.30 24.48 5.42
C LEU A 274 -13.42 25.68 6.36
N THR A 275 -14.04 26.77 5.85
CA THR A 275 -14.32 27.98 6.64
C THR A 275 -15.71 28.54 6.33
N ASP A 276 -16.20 29.43 7.16
CA ASP A 276 -17.46 30.12 6.91
C ASP A 276 -17.35 31.04 5.68
N ALA A 277 -18.30 30.95 4.75
CA ALA A 277 -18.27 31.75 3.52
C ALA A 277 -18.53 33.24 3.74
N LYS A 278 -19.14 33.60 4.90
CA LYS A 278 -19.44 35.01 5.27
C LYS A 278 -18.36 35.62 6.14
N ASN A 279 -17.69 34.80 6.96
CA ASN A 279 -16.62 35.22 7.86
C ASN A 279 -15.44 34.22 7.76
N PRO A 280 -14.68 34.22 6.65
CA PRO A 280 -13.63 33.24 6.41
C PRO A 280 -12.44 33.47 7.34
N THR A 281 -11.80 32.37 7.75
CA THR A 281 -10.53 32.44 8.46
C THR A 281 -9.44 33.03 7.55
N PRO A 282 -8.51 33.86 8.09
CA PRO A 282 -7.51 34.54 7.27
C PRO A 282 -6.44 33.65 6.65
N LYS A 283 -6.20 32.47 7.25
CA LYS A 283 -5.17 31.52 6.79
C LYS A 283 -5.70 30.11 6.80
N PRO A 284 -5.44 29.31 5.75
CA PRO A 284 -5.74 27.89 5.78
C PRO A 284 -4.90 27.17 6.85
N ILE A 285 -5.30 25.97 7.21
CA ILE A 285 -4.47 25.01 7.96
C ILE A 285 -3.36 24.55 6.99
N GLU A 286 -2.17 24.34 7.51
CA GLU A 286 -1.12 23.68 6.73
C GLU A 286 -1.64 22.30 6.35
N GLY A 287 -1.81 22.09 5.04
CA GLY A 287 -2.38 20.85 4.49
C GLY A 287 -1.33 19.73 4.41
N PHE A 288 -1.80 18.56 4.05
CA PHE A 288 -0.94 17.42 3.81
C PHE A 288 -0.22 17.53 2.47
N MET A 289 1.01 17.05 2.40
CA MET A 289 1.67 16.80 1.13
C MET A 289 0.87 15.75 0.36
N PRO A 290 0.61 15.94 -0.95
CA PRO A 290 -0.09 14.93 -1.74
C PRO A 290 0.65 13.58 -1.67
N ALA A 291 -0.11 12.49 -1.56
CA ALA A 291 0.47 11.17 -1.65
C ALA A 291 1.17 10.98 -3.01
N LYS A 292 2.45 10.64 -2.99
CA LYS A 292 3.22 10.37 -4.21
C LYS A 292 3.25 8.87 -4.45
N PRO A 293 2.81 8.39 -5.62
CA PRO A 293 2.96 6.99 -5.97
C PRO A 293 4.43 6.59 -5.96
N PHE A 294 4.69 5.42 -5.40
CA PHE A 294 6.03 4.85 -5.30
C PHE A 294 6.22 3.69 -6.29
N VAL A 295 5.15 2.94 -6.56
CA VAL A 295 5.11 1.77 -7.44
C VAL A 295 4.15 2.02 -8.59
N PHE A 296 4.52 1.60 -9.80
CA PHE A 296 3.69 1.73 -11.00
C PHE A 296 3.52 0.39 -11.69
N ALA A 297 2.29 0.05 -12.08
CA ALA A 297 2.01 -1.13 -12.88
C ALA A 297 0.95 -0.83 -13.93
N GLY A 298 1.02 -1.51 -15.08
CA GLY A 298 -0.05 -1.51 -16.07
C GLY A 298 -1.14 -2.47 -15.66
N LEU A 299 -2.41 -2.04 -15.68
CA LEU A 299 -3.58 -2.88 -15.49
C LEU A 299 -4.35 -2.98 -16.80
N TYR A 300 -4.56 -4.19 -17.27
CA TYR A 300 -5.21 -4.48 -18.55
C TYR A 300 -6.37 -5.45 -18.34
N PRO A 301 -7.57 -5.18 -18.89
CA PRO A 301 -8.65 -6.15 -18.86
C PRO A 301 -8.32 -7.33 -19.77
N ILE A 302 -8.64 -8.56 -19.34
CA ILE A 302 -8.46 -9.75 -20.18
C ILE A 302 -9.37 -9.66 -21.41
N GLU A 303 -10.60 -9.20 -21.21
CA GLU A 303 -11.58 -8.94 -22.26
C GLU A 303 -11.38 -7.51 -22.77
N THR A 304 -10.88 -7.36 -23.98
CA THR A 304 -10.46 -6.06 -24.54
C THR A 304 -11.60 -5.04 -24.70
N ASP A 305 -12.85 -5.48 -24.75
CA ASP A 305 -14.06 -4.64 -24.80
C ASP A 305 -14.43 -4.02 -23.44
N ARG A 306 -13.82 -4.48 -22.33
CA ARG A 306 -14.06 -3.98 -20.98
C ARG A 306 -13.14 -2.83 -20.56
N PHE A 307 -12.46 -2.18 -21.47
CA PHE A 307 -11.57 -1.03 -21.16
C PHE A 307 -12.34 0.13 -20.50
N GLU A 308 -13.53 0.47 -20.99
CA GLU A 308 -14.35 1.53 -20.39
C GLU A 308 -14.87 1.16 -18.99
N ASP A 309 -15.22 -0.13 -18.77
CA ASP A 309 -15.60 -0.61 -17.43
C ASP A 309 -14.45 -0.44 -16.43
N LEU A 310 -13.21 -0.76 -16.86
CA LEU A 310 -12.02 -0.56 -16.03
C LEU A 310 -11.80 0.92 -15.72
N ARG A 311 -11.99 1.81 -16.71
CA ARG A 311 -11.88 3.25 -16.50
C ARG A 311 -12.88 3.75 -15.46
N GLU A 312 -14.15 3.34 -15.58
CA GLU A 312 -15.17 3.73 -14.60
C GLU A 312 -14.91 3.19 -13.21
N ALA A 313 -14.43 1.95 -13.11
CA ALA A 313 -14.07 1.32 -11.84
C ALA A 313 -12.90 2.07 -11.17
N LEU A 314 -11.85 2.40 -11.91
CA LEU A 314 -10.70 3.18 -11.39
C LEU A 314 -11.13 4.57 -10.93
N LEU A 315 -12.00 5.26 -11.69
CA LEU A 315 -12.57 6.55 -11.27
C LEU A 315 -13.36 6.43 -9.96
N LYS A 316 -14.17 5.38 -9.80
CA LYS A 316 -14.92 5.14 -8.56
C LYS A 316 -14.00 4.82 -7.38
N LEU A 317 -12.95 4.04 -7.58
CA LEU A 317 -11.97 3.77 -6.53
C LEU A 317 -11.21 5.04 -6.14
N GLN A 318 -10.80 5.87 -7.10
CA GLN A 318 -10.10 7.14 -6.87
C GLN A 318 -10.93 8.12 -6.03
N LEU A 319 -12.28 8.06 -6.10
CA LEU A 319 -13.14 8.87 -5.24
C LEU A 319 -12.98 8.53 -3.75
N ASN A 320 -12.55 7.32 -3.44
CA ASN A 320 -12.41 6.81 -2.07
C ASN A 320 -10.95 6.59 -1.66
N ASP A 321 -10.02 6.77 -2.59
CA ASP A 321 -8.58 6.59 -2.41
C ASP A 321 -7.82 7.70 -3.14
N CYS A 322 -7.47 8.74 -2.41
CA CYS A 322 -6.79 9.91 -2.96
C CYS A 322 -5.34 9.66 -3.39
N ALA A 323 -4.77 8.52 -3.02
CA ALA A 323 -3.43 8.11 -3.44
C ALA A 323 -3.41 7.42 -4.80
N LEU A 324 -4.57 6.95 -5.29
CA LEU A 324 -4.70 6.26 -6.56
C LEU A 324 -4.61 7.23 -7.73
N ASN A 325 -3.56 7.09 -8.54
CA ASN A 325 -3.36 7.86 -9.77
C ASN A 325 -3.30 6.91 -10.96
N PHE A 326 -3.92 7.26 -12.08
CA PHE A 326 -3.87 6.44 -13.28
C PHE A 326 -3.96 7.28 -14.55
N GLU A 327 -3.35 6.78 -15.60
CA GLU A 327 -3.36 7.34 -16.95
C GLU A 327 -3.57 6.24 -18.00
N PRO A 328 -4.19 6.54 -19.16
CA PRO A 328 -4.35 5.55 -20.21
C PRO A 328 -3.00 5.06 -20.72
N GLU A 329 -2.90 3.76 -20.93
CA GLU A 329 -1.71 3.10 -21.48
C GLU A 329 -2.12 2.10 -22.56
N SER A 330 -1.24 1.85 -23.52
CA SER A 330 -1.44 0.82 -24.53
C SER A 330 -0.22 -0.10 -24.63
N SER A 331 -0.48 -1.40 -24.72
CA SER A 331 0.53 -2.43 -24.95
C SER A 331 0.26 -3.14 -26.28
N VAL A 332 1.30 -3.42 -27.04
CA VAL A 332 1.18 -4.20 -28.28
C VAL A 332 0.67 -5.61 -27.99
N ALA A 333 1.05 -6.17 -26.85
CA ALA A 333 0.68 -7.51 -26.42
C ALA A 333 -0.70 -7.59 -25.76
N LEU A 334 -1.07 -6.59 -24.93
CA LEU A 334 -2.25 -6.64 -24.06
C LEU A 334 -3.39 -5.70 -24.49
N GLY A 335 -3.14 -4.81 -25.48
CA GLY A 335 -4.14 -3.84 -25.94
C GLY A 335 -4.21 -2.59 -25.05
N PHE A 336 -5.41 -2.07 -24.84
CA PHE A 336 -5.63 -0.85 -24.05
C PHE A 336 -5.82 -1.17 -22.57
N GLY A 337 -5.20 -0.36 -21.71
CA GLY A 337 -5.25 -0.47 -20.27
C GLY A 337 -4.91 0.87 -19.60
N PHE A 338 -4.51 0.80 -18.35
CA PHE A 338 -4.12 1.97 -17.57
C PHE A 338 -2.80 1.73 -16.86
N ARG A 339 -1.93 2.73 -16.91
CA ARG A 339 -0.78 2.84 -16.02
C ARG A 339 -1.26 3.38 -14.70
N VAL A 340 -1.09 2.62 -13.62
CA VAL A 340 -1.60 2.96 -12.30
C VAL A 340 -0.45 3.12 -11.33
N GLY A 341 -0.48 4.21 -10.57
CA GLY A 341 0.47 4.49 -9.49
C GLY A 341 -0.11 4.09 -8.14
N PHE A 342 0.70 3.43 -7.34
CA PHE A 342 0.37 2.88 -6.02
C PHE A 342 1.36 3.34 -4.97
N LEU A 343 0.94 3.38 -3.70
CA LEU A 343 1.83 3.68 -2.56
C LEU A 343 2.87 2.58 -2.31
N GLY A 344 2.52 1.33 -2.59
CA GLY A 344 3.38 0.17 -2.45
C GLY A 344 2.75 -1.08 -3.04
N LEU A 345 3.36 -2.24 -2.80
CA LEU A 345 2.87 -3.52 -3.33
C LEU A 345 1.54 -3.95 -2.72
N LEU A 346 1.39 -3.83 -1.42
CA LEU A 346 0.14 -4.19 -0.74
C LEU A 346 -1.01 -3.32 -1.23
N HIS A 347 -0.76 -2.01 -1.45
CA HIS A 347 -1.75 -1.12 -2.05
C HIS A 347 -2.14 -1.58 -3.46
N MET A 348 -1.17 -1.97 -4.31
CA MET A 348 -1.44 -2.51 -5.65
C MET A 348 -2.30 -3.79 -5.59
N GLU A 349 -1.97 -4.72 -4.70
CA GLU A 349 -2.74 -5.96 -4.53
C GLU A 349 -4.17 -5.69 -4.08
N VAL A 350 -4.35 -4.79 -3.11
CA VAL A 350 -5.67 -4.39 -2.60
C VAL A 350 -6.52 -3.77 -3.71
N ILE A 351 -5.97 -2.81 -4.47
CA ILE A 351 -6.70 -2.17 -5.56
C ILE A 351 -7.08 -3.18 -6.65
N LYS A 352 -6.15 -4.07 -7.04
CA LYS A 352 -6.43 -5.13 -8.00
C LYS A 352 -7.55 -6.05 -7.51
N GLU A 353 -7.48 -6.52 -6.27
CA GLU A 353 -8.48 -7.40 -5.67
C GLU A 353 -9.85 -6.72 -5.56
N ARG A 354 -9.89 -5.43 -5.24
CA ARG A 354 -11.13 -4.63 -5.25
C ARG A 354 -11.73 -4.50 -6.64
N LEU A 355 -10.91 -4.25 -7.67
CA LEU A 355 -11.37 -4.21 -9.07
C LEU A 355 -11.96 -5.56 -9.51
N GLU A 356 -11.36 -6.67 -9.09
CA GLU A 356 -11.86 -8.02 -9.38
C GLU A 356 -13.16 -8.34 -8.62
N ARG A 357 -13.24 -8.06 -7.31
CA ARG A 357 -14.38 -8.43 -6.47
C ARG A 357 -15.56 -7.46 -6.56
N GLU A 358 -15.32 -6.16 -6.49
CA GLU A 358 -16.38 -5.14 -6.44
C GLU A 358 -16.96 -4.84 -7.84
N PHE A 359 -16.11 -4.93 -8.89
CA PHE A 359 -16.49 -4.58 -10.26
C PHE A 359 -16.52 -5.76 -11.23
N GLY A 360 -16.14 -6.96 -10.79
CA GLY A 360 -16.16 -8.18 -11.60
C GLY A 360 -15.23 -8.12 -12.81
N LEU A 361 -14.09 -7.44 -12.69
CA LEU A 361 -13.10 -7.28 -13.74
C LEU A 361 -12.01 -8.34 -13.61
N ASN A 362 -11.72 -9.05 -14.72
CA ASN A 362 -10.56 -9.94 -14.79
C ASN A 362 -9.38 -9.16 -15.35
N LEU A 363 -8.29 -9.01 -14.58
CA LEU A 363 -7.20 -8.10 -14.91
C LEU A 363 -5.85 -8.81 -15.02
N ILE A 364 -5.06 -8.39 -16.00
CA ILE A 364 -3.63 -8.66 -16.07
C ILE A 364 -2.89 -7.45 -15.51
N ALA A 365 -2.06 -7.67 -14.51
CA ALA A 365 -1.11 -6.67 -14.02
C ALA A 365 0.27 -6.95 -14.60
N THR A 366 0.94 -5.90 -15.11
CA THR A 366 2.36 -6.00 -15.50
C THR A 366 3.25 -6.01 -14.26
N ALA A 367 4.53 -6.33 -14.45
CA ALA A 367 5.50 -6.20 -13.36
C ALA A 367 5.49 -4.79 -12.78
N PRO A 368 5.47 -4.64 -11.46
CA PRO A 368 5.57 -3.34 -10.82
C PRO A 368 6.95 -2.73 -11.08
N THR A 369 6.97 -1.43 -11.31
CA THR A 369 8.19 -0.65 -11.60
C THR A 369 8.21 0.60 -10.74
N VAL A 370 9.39 1.21 -10.64
CA VAL A 370 9.60 2.50 -9.98
C VAL A 370 9.86 3.59 -11.03
N VAL A 371 9.91 4.85 -10.62
CA VAL A 371 10.24 5.97 -11.52
C VAL A 371 11.75 6.10 -11.64
N TYR A 372 12.29 5.95 -12.85
CA TYR A 372 13.71 6.17 -13.13
C TYR A 372 13.92 7.58 -13.67
N GLU A 373 14.97 8.24 -13.21
CA GLU A 373 15.41 9.54 -13.72
C GLU A 373 16.52 9.30 -14.76
N VAL A 374 16.18 9.47 -16.04
CA VAL A 374 17.09 9.21 -17.16
C VAL A 374 17.66 10.52 -17.67
N HIS A 375 18.96 10.71 -17.50
CA HIS A 375 19.69 11.84 -18.05
C HIS A 375 20.14 11.50 -19.47
N LEU A 376 19.74 12.33 -20.42
CA LEU A 376 20.06 12.14 -21.83
C LEU A 376 21.36 12.86 -22.22
N THR A 377 21.94 12.46 -23.34
CA THR A 377 23.20 13.05 -23.88
C THR A 377 23.05 14.50 -24.32
N ASP A 378 21.81 14.97 -24.50
CA ASP A 378 21.47 16.38 -24.79
C ASP A 378 21.26 17.24 -23.52
N ASN A 379 21.59 16.70 -22.34
CA ASN A 379 21.37 17.28 -21.01
C ASN A 379 19.90 17.43 -20.60
N SER A 380 18.94 16.85 -21.31
CA SER A 380 17.56 16.77 -20.85
C SER A 380 17.38 15.61 -19.87
N VAL A 381 16.35 15.71 -19.01
CA VAL A 381 15.99 14.68 -18.03
C VAL A 381 14.62 14.15 -18.38
N LYS A 382 14.50 12.84 -18.49
CA LYS A 382 13.23 12.13 -18.70
C LYS A 382 12.94 11.22 -17.51
N TYR A 383 11.72 11.31 -16.97
CA TYR A 383 11.24 10.37 -15.96
C TYR A 383 10.56 9.20 -16.65
N VAL A 384 11.04 7.98 -16.40
CA VAL A 384 10.59 6.75 -17.06
C VAL A 384 9.95 5.84 -16.02
N GLN A 385 8.68 5.54 -16.21
CA GLN A 385 7.89 4.60 -15.37
C GLN A 385 7.66 3.28 -16.10
N ASN A 386 7.51 3.33 -17.42
CA ASN A 386 7.31 2.16 -18.28
C ASN A 386 8.64 1.75 -18.96
N PRO A 387 9.10 0.50 -18.82
CA PRO A 387 10.32 0.04 -19.50
C PRO A 387 10.30 0.25 -21.02
N SER A 388 9.11 0.23 -21.66
CA SER A 388 8.98 0.47 -23.11
C SER A 388 9.37 1.88 -23.54
N GLU A 389 9.31 2.84 -22.62
CA GLU A 389 9.63 4.25 -22.86
C GLU A 389 11.10 4.60 -22.64
N LEU A 390 11.92 3.62 -22.21
CA LEU A 390 13.34 3.83 -22.01
C LEU A 390 14.01 4.17 -23.36
N PRO A 391 14.70 5.32 -23.47
CA PRO A 391 15.41 5.70 -24.67
C PRO A 391 16.48 4.68 -25.07
N PRO A 392 16.89 4.64 -26.33
CA PRO A 392 18.02 3.82 -26.78
C PRO A 392 19.30 4.14 -25.99
N GLU A 393 20.11 3.12 -25.70
CA GLU A 393 21.31 3.21 -24.83
C GLU A 393 22.28 4.32 -25.25
N ASN A 394 22.40 4.58 -26.57
CA ASN A 394 23.26 5.62 -27.12
C ASN A 394 22.81 7.06 -26.82
N HIS A 395 21.57 7.26 -26.43
CA HIS A 395 21.03 8.57 -26.03
C HIS A 395 21.03 8.78 -24.53
N ILE A 396 21.42 7.79 -23.74
CA ILE A 396 21.44 7.86 -22.28
C ILE A 396 22.85 8.21 -21.81
N ALA A 397 22.97 9.27 -21.02
CA ALA A 397 24.20 9.64 -20.32
C ALA A 397 24.33 8.87 -19.01
N CYS A 398 23.30 8.90 -18.15
CA CYS A 398 23.20 8.08 -16.94
C CYS A 398 21.74 7.83 -16.56
N ILE A 399 21.51 6.79 -15.76
CA ILE A 399 20.20 6.49 -15.16
C ILE A 399 20.36 6.55 -13.66
N LYS A 400 19.46 7.28 -13.01
CA LYS A 400 19.33 7.26 -11.56
C LYS A 400 18.08 6.49 -11.16
N GLU A 401 18.24 5.61 -10.17
CA GLU A 401 17.14 4.86 -9.58
C GLU A 401 16.82 5.38 -8.17
N PRO A 402 15.54 5.34 -7.76
CA PRO A 402 15.16 5.71 -6.42
C PRO A 402 15.69 4.70 -5.40
N PHE A 403 16.14 5.23 -4.26
CA PHE A 403 16.56 4.43 -3.12
C PHE A 403 15.62 4.62 -1.95
N VAL A 404 15.61 3.64 -1.07
CA VAL A 404 14.94 3.73 0.23
C VAL A 404 15.94 3.46 1.34
N ARG A 405 15.71 4.08 2.49
CA ARG A 405 16.30 3.67 3.75
C ARG A 405 15.41 2.64 4.39
N ALA A 406 15.90 1.42 4.51
CA ALA A 406 15.21 0.28 5.09
C ALA A 406 15.65 0.07 6.53
N THR A 407 14.70 0.01 7.46
CA THR A 407 14.91 -0.36 8.86
C THR A 407 14.37 -1.76 9.09
N ILE A 408 15.22 -2.68 9.54
CA ILE A 408 14.88 -4.08 9.74
C ILE A 408 15.24 -4.47 11.16
N ILE A 409 14.28 -5.01 11.91
CA ILE A 409 14.53 -5.56 13.24
C ILE A 409 14.35 -7.07 13.16
N THR A 410 15.33 -7.82 13.68
CA THR A 410 15.34 -9.28 13.63
C THR A 410 16.06 -9.87 14.83
N PRO A 411 15.72 -11.12 15.25
CA PRO A 411 16.56 -11.86 16.18
C PRO A 411 17.98 -12.07 15.64
N SER A 412 18.97 -11.96 16.52
CA SER A 412 20.40 -12.03 16.17
C SER A 412 20.81 -13.33 15.48
N GLU A 413 20.08 -14.44 15.70
CA GLU A 413 20.32 -15.72 15.04
C GLU A 413 20.11 -15.69 13.51
N PHE A 414 19.27 -14.79 12.99
CA PHE A 414 19.00 -14.63 11.55
C PHE A 414 19.89 -13.59 10.86
N LEU A 415 20.75 -12.89 11.60
CA LEU A 415 21.57 -11.79 11.09
C LEU A 415 22.37 -12.19 9.84
N GLY A 416 23.02 -13.35 9.84
CA GLY A 416 23.85 -13.80 8.72
C GLY A 416 23.04 -13.99 7.43
N ASN A 417 21.89 -14.66 7.52
CA ASN A 417 21.00 -14.88 6.38
C ASN A 417 20.43 -13.58 5.83
N LEU A 418 20.07 -12.68 6.73
CA LEU A 418 19.54 -11.36 6.38
C LEU A 418 20.58 -10.49 5.68
N MET A 419 21.81 -10.43 6.21
CA MET A 419 22.89 -9.69 5.55
C MET A 419 23.20 -10.23 4.15
N GLN A 420 23.14 -11.55 3.96
CA GLN A 420 23.31 -12.15 2.64
C GLN A 420 22.18 -11.73 1.68
N LEU A 421 20.92 -11.74 2.14
CA LEU A 421 19.77 -11.26 1.36
C LEU A 421 19.96 -9.80 0.95
N LEU A 422 20.30 -8.92 1.90
CA LEU A 422 20.48 -7.49 1.66
C LEU A 422 21.61 -7.19 0.67
N ASN A 423 22.73 -7.91 0.77
CA ASN A 423 23.85 -7.79 -0.18
C ASN A 423 23.42 -8.25 -1.59
N ASN A 424 22.67 -9.35 -1.70
CA ASN A 424 22.13 -9.81 -2.98
C ASN A 424 21.16 -8.80 -3.61
N LYS A 425 20.49 -8.00 -2.80
CA LYS A 425 19.59 -6.91 -3.21
C LYS A 425 20.30 -5.56 -3.38
N ARG A 426 21.62 -5.55 -3.57
CA ARG A 426 22.45 -4.34 -3.74
C ARG A 426 22.37 -3.35 -2.57
N GLY A 427 22.07 -3.87 -1.37
CA GLY A 427 21.95 -3.06 -0.17
C GLY A 427 23.29 -2.52 0.31
N ILE A 428 23.29 -1.29 0.80
CA ILE A 428 24.42 -0.62 1.42
C ILE A 428 24.10 -0.46 2.89
N GLN A 429 24.87 -1.09 3.75
CA GLN A 429 24.69 -0.98 5.19
C GLN A 429 25.04 0.43 5.68
N GLU A 430 24.10 1.09 6.35
CA GLU A 430 24.31 2.39 6.98
C GLU A 430 24.61 2.22 8.47
N LYS A 431 23.81 1.42 9.18
CA LYS A 431 23.90 1.25 10.63
C LYS A 431 23.53 -0.18 11.04
N MET A 432 24.10 -0.64 12.16
CA MET A 432 23.71 -1.87 12.84
C MET A 432 23.78 -1.63 14.35
N GLU A 433 22.68 -1.89 15.04
CA GLU A 433 22.54 -1.66 16.48
C GLU A 433 21.93 -2.89 17.15
N TYR A 434 22.49 -3.30 18.28
CA TYR A 434 21.87 -4.31 19.12
C TYR A 434 20.90 -3.60 20.07
N LEU A 435 19.61 -3.87 19.90
CA LEU A 435 18.56 -3.33 20.77
C LEU A 435 18.62 -4.01 22.15
N ASN A 436 18.87 -5.31 22.15
CA ASN A 436 19.14 -6.11 23.35
C ASN A 436 20.03 -7.32 22.99
N GLN A 437 20.21 -8.28 23.91
CA GLN A 437 21.06 -9.46 23.68
C GLN A 437 20.56 -10.36 22.56
N SER A 438 19.27 -10.33 22.24
CA SER A 438 18.64 -11.24 21.30
C SER A 438 18.21 -10.57 19.99
N ARG A 439 18.13 -9.23 19.90
CA ARG A 439 17.58 -8.48 18.77
C ARG A 439 18.53 -7.44 18.21
N VAL A 440 18.55 -7.33 16.89
CA VAL A 440 19.40 -6.40 16.14
C VAL A 440 18.51 -5.55 15.21
N MET A 441 18.80 -4.26 15.17
CA MET A 441 18.26 -3.32 14.19
C MET A 441 19.32 -3.04 13.12
N LEU A 442 18.93 -3.21 11.87
CA LEU A 442 19.75 -2.94 10.70
C LEU A 442 19.15 -1.78 9.91
N THR A 443 19.96 -0.82 9.54
CA THR A 443 19.59 0.25 8.61
C THR A 443 20.40 0.10 7.33
N TYR A 444 19.70 0.00 6.20
CA TYR A 444 20.29 -0.19 4.88
C TYR A 444 19.71 0.78 3.87
N SER A 445 20.54 1.32 2.98
CA SER A 445 20.08 1.92 1.72
C SER A 445 19.88 0.83 0.69
N LEU A 446 18.66 0.70 0.15
CA LEU A 446 18.29 -0.30 -0.85
C LEU A 446 17.71 0.37 -2.10
N PRO A 447 18.03 -0.10 -3.32
CA PRO A 447 17.30 0.32 -4.50
C PRO A 447 15.81 -0.06 -4.40
N SER A 448 14.93 0.90 -4.64
CA SER A 448 13.48 0.69 -4.52
C SER A 448 12.95 -0.49 -5.34
N ASN A 449 13.49 -0.66 -6.55
CA ASN A 449 13.08 -1.76 -7.45
C ASN A 449 13.41 -3.16 -6.89
N GLU A 450 14.44 -3.29 -6.06
CA GLU A 450 14.80 -4.57 -5.43
C GLU A 450 13.85 -4.95 -4.28
N ILE A 451 13.12 -3.97 -3.72
CA ILE A 451 12.12 -4.19 -2.66
C ILE A 451 10.77 -4.54 -3.27
N VAL A 452 10.41 -3.86 -4.36
CA VAL A 452 9.09 -3.94 -5.01
C VAL A 452 8.79 -5.34 -5.59
N MET A 453 9.76 -6.20 -5.78
CA MET A 453 9.53 -7.53 -6.37
C MET A 453 9.19 -8.59 -5.31
N ASP A 454 10.19 -9.23 -4.75
CA ASP A 454 10.09 -10.43 -3.93
C ASP A 454 10.75 -10.29 -2.55
N PHE A 455 11.16 -9.08 -2.20
CA PHE A 455 11.97 -8.84 -1.01
C PHE A 455 11.27 -9.25 0.29
N TYR A 456 9.98 -8.90 0.43
CA TYR A 456 9.22 -9.15 1.65
C TYR A 456 9.05 -10.66 1.92
N ASP A 457 8.76 -11.42 0.86
CA ASP A 457 8.63 -12.89 0.97
C ASP A 457 9.96 -13.56 1.32
N LYS A 458 11.05 -13.08 0.71
CA LYS A 458 12.41 -13.57 1.02
C LYS A 458 12.85 -13.18 2.42
N LEU A 459 12.52 -11.97 2.86
CA LEU A 459 12.77 -11.51 4.23
C LEU A 459 12.08 -12.43 5.24
N LYS A 460 10.79 -12.66 5.07
CA LYS A 460 10.03 -13.57 5.92
C LYS A 460 10.58 -14.99 5.88
N SER A 461 10.91 -15.49 4.72
CA SER A 461 11.44 -16.84 4.55
C SER A 461 12.78 -17.02 5.25
N CYS A 462 13.75 -16.11 5.06
CA CYS A 462 15.09 -16.23 5.64
C CYS A 462 15.13 -15.99 7.15
N THR A 463 14.10 -15.36 7.71
CA THR A 463 13.97 -15.07 9.15
C THR A 463 12.84 -15.84 9.82
N LYS A 464 12.24 -16.82 9.15
CA LYS A 464 11.08 -17.60 9.63
C LYS A 464 9.89 -16.71 10.07
N GLY A 465 9.75 -15.53 9.49
CA GLY A 465 8.71 -14.58 9.82
C GLY A 465 9.01 -13.64 11.00
N TYR A 466 10.18 -13.75 11.63
CA TYR A 466 10.54 -12.94 12.80
C TYR A 466 11.11 -11.56 12.48
N ALA A 467 11.45 -11.26 11.23
CA ALA A 467 11.93 -9.92 10.88
C ALA A 467 10.76 -8.98 10.60
N SER A 468 10.79 -7.81 11.21
CA SER A 468 9.98 -6.67 10.83
C SER A 468 10.74 -5.75 9.88
N PHE A 469 10.02 -5.07 9.02
CA PHE A 469 10.56 -4.24 7.95
C PHE A 469 9.73 -2.96 7.80
N ASP A 470 10.43 -1.85 7.73
CA ASP A 470 9.89 -0.54 7.39
C ASP A 470 10.85 0.17 6.44
N TYR A 471 10.36 1.12 5.64
CA TYR A 471 11.22 1.86 4.72
C TYR A 471 10.70 3.28 4.47
N GLU A 472 11.63 4.18 4.19
CA GLU A 472 11.35 5.55 3.77
C GLU A 472 12.09 5.88 2.46
N PRO A 473 11.46 6.58 1.51
CA PRO A 473 12.15 7.04 0.30
C PRO A 473 13.28 8.01 0.64
N ILE A 474 14.43 7.85 -0.05
CA ILE A 474 15.55 8.77 0.00
C ILE A 474 15.90 9.29 -1.41
N GLU A 475 17.10 9.84 -1.59
CA GLU A 475 17.53 10.38 -2.89
C GLU A 475 17.67 9.31 -3.99
N ASN A 476 17.56 9.75 -5.24
CA ASN A 476 17.90 8.94 -6.41
C ASN A 476 19.42 8.82 -6.54
N ARG A 477 19.93 7.62 -6.82
CA ARG A 477 21.36 7.34 -7.02
C ARG A 477 21.62 6.77 -8.40
N GLU A 478 22.79 7.10 -8.97
CA GLU A 478 23.22 6.59 -10.27
C GLU A 478 23.42 5.08 -10.23
N ALA A 479 22.93 4.40 -11.28
CA ALA A 479 23.01 2.95 -11.39
C ALA A 479 23.20 2.49 -12.84
N HIS A 480 23.90 1.36 -13.02
CA HIS A 480 24.12 0.74 -14.31
C HIS A 480 22.94 -0.17 -14.68
N LEU A 481 21.87 0.43 -15.15
CA LEU A 481 20.63 -0.26 -15.51
C LEU A 481 20.52 -0.51 -16.99
N VAL A 482 19.88 -1.63 -17.36
CA VAL A 482 19.59 -2.00 -18.74
C VAL A 482 18.14 -2.46 -18.85
N LYS A 483 17.57 -2.29 -20.05
CA LYS A 483 16.27 -2.85 -20.39
C LYS A 483 16.45 -4.30 -20.81
N LEU A 484 15.78 -5.21 -20.14
CA LEU A 484 15.67 -6.62 -20.49
C LEU A 484 14.33 -6.84 -21.21
N ASP A 485 14.40 -7.16 -22.49
CA ASP A 485 13.23 -7.47 -23.31
C ASP A 485 13.05 -8.98 -23.45
N VAL A 486 11.79 -9.42 -23.39
CA VAL A 486 11.40 -10.80 -23.66
C VAL A 486 10.81 -10.87 -25.08
N ARG A 487 11.33 -11.81 -25.89
CA ARG A 487 10.85 -12.07 -27.25
C ARG A 487 10.20 -13.45 -27.31
N VAL A 488 8.99 -13.52 -27.82
CA VAL A 488 8.28 -14.77 -28.05
C VAL A 488 8.03 -14.93 -29.55
N ALA A 489 8.49 -16.04 -30.11
CA ALA A 489 8.47 -16.31 -31.56
C ALA A 489 9.19 -15.26 -32.45
N GLY A 490 10.02 -14.40 -31.83
CA GLY A 490 10.78 -13.32 -32.51
C GLY A 490 10.25 -11.91 -32.18
N ASP A 491 9.01 -11.77 -31.75
CA ASP A 491 8.39 -10.49 -31.41
C ASP A 491 8.65 -10.11 -29.95
N VAL A 492 8.92 -8.84 -29.70
CA VAL A 492 9.07 -8.31 -28.33
C VAL A 492 7.70 -8.24 -27.68
N VAL A 493 7.59 -8.76 -26.46
CA VAL A 493 6.42 -8.63 -25.61
C VAL A 493 6.69 -7.51 -24.61
N ASP A 494 6.22 -6.32 -24.94
CA ASP A 494 6.45 -5.08 -24.17
C ASP A 494 6.02 -5.17 -22.70
N ALA A 495 4.91 -5.84 -22.44
CA ALA A 495 4.38 -6.08 -21.08
C ALA A 495 5.29 -6.97 -20.20
N LEU A 496 6.27 -7.66 -20.80
CA LEU A 496 7.26 -8.50 -20.11
C LEU A 496 8.65 -7.84 -20.04
N SER A 497 8.78 -6.60 -20.52
CA SER A 497 10.04 -5.84 -20.45
C SER A 497 10.24 -5.29 -19.03
N ILE A 498 11.48 -5.37 -18.54
CA ILE A 498 11.86 -4.84 -17.21
C ILE A 498 13.16 -4.04 -17.28
N ILE A 499 13.34 -3.10 -16.35
CA ILE A 499 14.61 -2.39 -16.15
C ILE A 499 15.31 -3.02 -14.96
N ILE A 500 16.55 -3.48 -15.15
CA ILE A 500 17.31 -4.21 -14.15
C ILE A 500 18.80 -3.84 -14.17
N ASP A 501 19.50 -4.19 -13.09
CA ASP A 501 20.96 -4.03 -13.03
C ASP A 501 21.65 -4.87 -14.10
N LYS A 502 22.63 -4.25 -14.79
CA LYS A 502 23.36 -4.87 -15.92
C LYS A 502 24.05 -6.18 -15.52
N ASN A 503 24.55 -6.28 -14.30
CA ASN A 503 25.27 -7.47 -13.83
C ASN A 503 24.32 -8.64 -13.59
N LYS A 504 23.06 -8.37 -13.23
CA LYS A 504 22.02 -9.39 -12.99
C LYS A 504 21.25 -9.76 -14.26
N ALA A 505 21.44 -9.02 -15.37
CA ALA A 505 20.63 -9.18 -16.57
C ALA A 505 20.67 -10.60 -17.16
N TYR A 506 21.86 -11.23 -17.20
CA TYR A 506 22.01 -12.59 -17.73
C TYR A 506 21.27 -13.63 -16.86
N GLU A 507 21.47 -13.59 -15.57
CA GLU A 507 20.90 -14.55 -14.61
C GLU A 507 19.37 -14.45 -14.59
N LYS A 508 18.84 -13.23 -14.45
CA LYS A 508 17.41 -12.96 -14.50
C LYS A 508 16.79 -13.28 -15.87
N GLY A 509 17.46 -12.93 -16.96
CA GLY A 509 17.00 -13.25 -18.31
C GLY A 509 16.91 -14.75 -18.56
N ARG A 510 17.87 -15.53 -18.06
CA ARG A 510 17.86 -16.99 -18.14
C ARG A 510 16.72 -17.60 -17.35
N ALA A 511 16.58 -17.22 -16.08
CA ALA A 511 15.50 -17.71 -15.21
C ALA A 511 14.11 -17.40 -15.80
N LEU A 512 13.95 -16.19 -16.38
CA LEU A 512 12.71 -15.77 -17.02
C LEU A 512 12.33 -16.66 -18.20
N VAL A 513 13.26 -16.92 -19.14
CA VAL A 513 12.96 -17.76 -20.30
C VAL A 513 12.73 -19.23 -19.92
N GLU A 514 13.40 -19.75 -18.87
CA GLU A 514 13.18 -21.08 -18.33
C GLU A 514 11.76 -21.19 -17.74
N THR A 515 11.35 -20.25 -16.90
CA THR A 515 10.00 -20.21 -16.31
C THR A 515 8.92 -20.06 -17.38
N MET A 516 9.11 -19.18 -18.34
CA MET A 516 8.15 -18.99 -19.43
C MET A 516 8.00 -20.23 -20.32
N LYS A 517 9.06 -21.01 -20.50
CA LYS A 517 8.98 -22.27 -21.24
C LYS A 517 8.08 -23.29 -20.55
N GLU A 518 8.01 -23.28 -19.23
CA GLU A 518 7.12 -24.16 -18.46
C GLU A 518 5.66 -23.70 -18.52
N LEU A 519 5.43 -22.38 -18.48
CA LEU A 519 4.09 -21.79 -18.43
C LEU A 519 3.41 -21.73 -19.80
N ILE A 520 4.15 -21.46 -20.87
CA ILE A 520 3.56 -21.35 -22.21
C ILE A 520 3.24 -22.75 -22.77
N PRO A 521 1.99 -23.03 -23.14
CA PRO A 521 1.61 -24.34 -23.67
C PRO A 521 2.24 -24.60 -25.04
N ARG A 522 2.52 -25.88 -25.34
CA ARG A 522 3.04 -26.29 -26.63
C ARG A 522 2.08 -25.92 -27.76
N GLN A 523 2.58 -25.24 -28.77
CA GLN A 523 1.86 -24.85 -29.97
C GLN A 523 2.05 -25.86 -31.13
N LEU A 524 1.33 -25.68 -32.23
CA LEU A 524 1.48 -26.51 -33.45
C LEU A 524 2.83 -26.26 -34.17
N PHE A 525 3.51 -25.19 -33.81
CA PHE A 525 4.86 -24.82 -34.32
C PHE A 525 5.82 -24.62 -33.14
N GLU A 526 7.09 -24.56 -33.44
CA GLU A 526 8.15 -24.33 -32.48
C GLU A 526 8.15 -22.86 -32.05
N VAL A 527 8.10 -22.59 -30.74
CA VAL A 527 8.14 -21.25 -30.17
C VAL A 527 9.49 -21.02 -29.51
N ALA A 528 10.24 -20.06 -30.03
CA ALA A 528 11.46 -19.58 -29.39
C ALA A 528 11.12 -18.49 -28.38
N ILE A 529 11.60 -18.63 -27.17
CA ILE A 529 11.55 -17.63 -26.11
C ILE A 529 12.97 -17.12 -25.90
N GLN A 530 13.16 -15.80 -25.93
CA GLN A 530 14.47 -15.18 -25.84
C GLN A 530 14.43 -13.99 -24.90
N ALA A 531 15.47 -13.85 -24.09
CA ALA A 531 15.74 -12.64 -23.33
C ALA A 531 16.85 -11.86 -24.04
N SER A 532 16.68 -10.55 -24.21
CA SER A 532 17.64 -9.70 -24.90
C SER A 532 17.84 -8.36 -24.17
N VAL A 533 19.06 -7.84 -24.24
CA VAL A 533 19.43 -6.48 -23.83
C VAL A 533 19.78 -5.72 -25.11
N GLY A 534 18.97 -4.74 -25.46
CA GLY A 534 19.04 -4.11 -26.77
C GLY A 534 18.89 -5.14 -27.90
N ASN A 535 19.89 -5.21 -28.78
CA ASN A 535 19.90 -6.17 -29.89
C ASN A 535 20.57 -7.52 -29.54
N LYS A 536 21.19 -7.64 -28.35
CA LYS A 536 21.94 -8.84 -27.96
C LYS A 536 21.04 -9.81 -27.23
N ILE A 537 20.84 -11.00 -27.78
CA ILE A 537 20.17 -12.13 -27.10
C ILE A 537 21.14 -12.68 -26.06
N ILE A 538 20.70 -12.69 -24.79
CA ILE A 538 21.51 -13.16 -23.65
C ILE A 538 21.07 -14.56 -23.17
N ALA A 539 19.80 -14.91 -23.37
CA ALA A 539 19.29 -16.24 -23.03
C ALA A 539 18.23 -16.68 -24.06
N ARG A 540 18.11 -18.00 -24.27
CA ARG A 540 17.15 -18.56 -25.22
C ARG A 540 16.69 -19.94 -24.75
N GLU A 541 15.38 -20.14 -24.77
CA GLU A 541 14.73 -21.43 -24.65
C GLU A 541 13.77 -21.69 -25.82
N THR A 542 13.41 -22.95 -26.01
CA THR A 542 12.57 -23.35 -27.14
C THR A 542 11.51 -24.34 -26.72
N ILE A 543 10.25 -24.00 -26.98
CA ILE A 543 9.11 -24.90 -26.78
C ILE A 543 8.91 -25.71 -28.04
N LYS A 544 9.05 -27.04 -27.93
CA LYS A 544 8.88 -27.97 -29.06
C LYS A 544 7.41 -28.00 -29.49
N SER A 545 7.16 -27.99 -30.80
CA SER A 545 5.81 -28.09 -31.35
C SER A 545 5.11 -29.40 -30.98
N VAL A 546 3.78 -29.33 -30.82
CA VAL A 546 2.94 -30.53 -30.81
C VAL A 546 2.96 -31.12 -32.22
N GLY A 547 3.41 -32.35 -32.37
CA GLY A 547 3.50 -32.99 -33.67
C GLY A 547 2.89 -34.39 -33.65
N LYS A 548 1.99 -34.68 -34.61
CA LYS A 548 1.63 -36.07 -34.91
C LYS A 548 2.84 -36.76 -35.54
N ASN A 549 3.15 -37.96 -35.14
CA ASN A 549 4.13 -38.78 -35.80
C ASN A 549 3.58 -39.18 -37.19
N VAL A 550 3.86 -38.32 -38.19
CA VAL A 550 3.39 -38.52 -39.58
C VAL A 550 3.98 -39.75 -40.25
N THR A 551 5.07 -40.29 -39.68
CA THR A 551 5.75 -41.48 -40.18
C THR A 551 5.31 -42.78 -39.51
N ALA A 552 4.47 -42.74 -38.48
CA ALA A 552 4.00 -43.92 -37.71
C ALA A 552 3.27 -44.96 -38.59
N LYS A 553 2.60 -44.54 -39.66
CA LYS A 553 1.91 -45.41 -40.59
C LYS A 553 2.75 -45.85 -41.81
N CYS A 554 4.06 -45.47 -41.85
CA CYS A 554 4.95 -45.89 -42.92
C CYS A 554 5.62 -47.22 -42.54
N TYR A 555 4.95 -48.34 -42.85
CA TYR A 555 5.53 -49.69 -42.73
C TYR A 555 6.49 -49.93 -43.92
N GLY A 556 7.70 -50.42 -43.64
CA GLY A 556 8.69 -50.75 -44.66
C GLY A 556 9.63 -49.57 -44.99
N GLY A 557 10.79 -49.89 -45.53
CA GLY A 557 11.96 -49.03 -45.70
C GLY A 557 11.91 -47.91 -46.74
N ASP A 558 10.72 -47.36 -47.10
CA ASP A 558 10.59 -46.25 -48.04
C ASP A 558 11.07 -44.94 -47.42
N ILE A 559 12.36 -44.75 -47.43
CA ILE A 559 13.06 -43.54 -46.93
C ILE A 559 12.59 -42.28 -47.66
N THR A 560 12.30 -42.38 -48.95
CA THR A 560 11.86 -41.24 -49.78
C THR A 560 10.48 -40.72 -49.36
N ARG A 561 9.55 -41.59 -49.07
CA ARG A 561 8.20 -41.26 -48.59
C ARG A 561 8.22 -40.66 -47.17
N LYS A 562 9.06 -41.23 -46.29
CA LYS A 562 9.27 -40.67 -44.93
C LYS A 562 9.82 -39.24 -45.02
N ARG A 563 10.81 -39.01 -45.87
CA ARG A 563 11.41 -37.70 -46.09
C ARG A 563 10.44 -36.67 -46.64
N LYS A 564 9.64 -37.01 -47.66
CA LYS A 564 8.56 -36.14 -48.19
C LYS A 564 7.52 -35.79 -47.17
N LEU A 565 7.10 -36.72 -46.31
CA LEU A 565 6.12 -36.45 -45.24
C LEU A 565 6.68 -35.53 -44.17
N LEU A 566 7.93 -35.70 -43.79
CA LEU A 566 8.63 -34.82 -42.86
C LEU A 566 8.84 -33.41 -43.44
N GLU A 567 9.18 -33.30 -44.74
CA GLU A 567 9.31 -32.02 -45.44
C GLU A 567 7.97 -31.29 -45.50
N LYS A 568 6.86 -31.96 -45.88
CA LYS A 568 5.51 -31.38 -45.87
C LYS A 568 5.10 -30.93 -44.46
N GLN A 569 5.40 -31.71 -43.43
CA GLN A 569 5.15 -31.33 -42.05
C GLN A 569 5.94 -30.09 -41.65
N LYS A 570 7.22 -30.01 -42.06
CA LYS A 570 8.10 -28.86 -41.80
C LYS A 570 7.59 -27.59 -42.50
N GLU A 571 7.16 -27.70 -43.76
CA GLU A 571 6.54 -26.59 -44.50
C GLU A 571 5.21 -26.13 -43.87
N GLY A 572 4.35 -27.08 -43.50
CA GLY A 572 3.10 -26.78 -42.80
C GLY A 572 3.33 -26.02 -41.48
N LYS A 573 4.29 -26.47 -40.67
CA LYS A 573 4.69 -25.80 -39.44
C LYS A 573 5.28 -24.39 -39.71
N LYS A 574 6.05 -24.22 -40.79
CA LYS A 574 6.61 -22.92 -41.21
C LYS A 574 5.50 -21.94 -41.61
N ARG A 575 4.49 -22.41 -42.33
CA ARG A 575 3.31 -21.59 -42.70
C ARG A 575 2.48 -21.22 -41.45
N MET A 576 2.24 -22.16 -40.53
CA MET A 576 1.54 -21.89 -39.29
C MET A 576 2.28 -20.89 -38.40
N LYS A 577 3.63 -20.96 -38.34
CA LYS A 577 4.45 -19.97 -37.63
C LYS A 577 4.33 -18.57 -38.21
N ALA A 578 4.15 -18.43 -39.52
CA ALA A 578 4.01 -17.14 -40.22
C ALA A 578 2.64 -16.48 -40.02
N ILE A 579 1.63 -17.25 -39.60
CA ILE A 579 0.22 -16.79 -39.47
C ILE A 579 -0.23 -16.78 -38.02
N GLY A 580 0.31 -17.67 -37.17
CA GLY A 580 -0.12 -17.88 -35.79
C GLY A 580 0.51 -16.91 -34.80
N LYS A 581 -0.30 -16.16 -34.06
CA LYS A 581 0.14 -15.49 -32.84
C LYS A 581 0.22 -16.51 -31.69
N VAL A 582 1.22 -16.36 -30.82
CA VAL A 582 1.35 -17.19 -29.62
C VAL A 582 0.48 -16.57 -28.54
N GLU A 583 -0.49 -17.32 -28.05
CA GLU A 583 -1.27 -16.91 -26.89
C GLU A 583 -0.44 -17.11 -25.62
N LEU A 584 -0.28 -16.04 -24.86
CA LEU A 584 0.43 -16.05 -23.59
C LEU A 584 -0.62 -16.18 -22.45
N PRO A 585 -0.48 -17.20 -21.58
CA PRO A 585 -1.36 -17.33 -20.43
C PRO A 585 -1.07 -16.20 -19.41
N GLN A 586 -2.06 -15.89 -18.57
CA GLN A 586 -1.95 -14.85 -17.54
C GLN A 586 -0.76 -15.11 -16.60
N GLU A 587 -0.50 -16.35 -16.26
CA GLU A 587 0.59 -16.78 -15.40
C GLU A 587 1.97 -16.40 -15.96
N ALA A 588 2.11 -16.29 -17.28
CA ALA A 588 3.37 -15.86 -17.91
C ALA A 588 3.73 -14.40 -17.58
N PHE A 589 2.74 -13.52 -17.42
CA PHE A 589 2.96 -12.12 -17.01
C PHE A 589 3.32 -12.03 -15.51
N LEU A 590 2.78 -12.92 -14.69
CA LEU A 590 3.11 -13.02 -13.27
C LEU A 590 4.46 -13.71 -13.02
N ALA A 591 5.00 -14.44 -14.01
CA ALA A 591 6.28 -15.12 -13.90
C ALA A 591 7.44 -14.17 -13.56
N ILE A 592 7.38 -12.92 -14.06
CA ILE A 592 8.40 -11.89 -13.78
C ILE A 592 8.50 -11.59 -12.28
N LEU A 593 7.39 -11.65 -11.55
CA LEU A 593 7.32 -11.39 -10.10
C LEU A 593 7.95 -12.49 -9.26
N LYS A 594 8.12 -13.69 -9.84
CA LYS A 594 8.58 -14.91 -9.13
C LYS A 594 10.00 -15.31 -9.49
N ILE A 595 10.71 -14.50 -10.26
CA ILE A 595 12.07 -14.83 -10.69
C ILE A 595 13.07 -14.38 -9.62
N ASP A 596 13.77 -15.36 -9.09
CA ASP A 596 14.86 -15.20 -8.10
C ASP A 596 16.08 -14.45 -8.64
#